data_7999927e87a21622c256f5a36d4b5fac
#
_entry.id   7999927e87a21622c256f5a36d4b5fac
#
_cell.length_a   1.000
_cell.length_b   1.000
_cell.length_c   1.000
_cell.angle_alpha   90.00
_cell.angle_beta   90.00
_cell.angle_gamma   90.00
#
_symmetry.space_group_name_H-M   'P 1'
#
loop_
_entity.id
_entity.type
_entity.pdbx_description
1 polymer ?
#
loop_
_entity_poly.entity_id
_entity_poly.type
_entity_poly.pdbx_seq_one_letter_code
_entity_poly.pdbx_strand_id
1 'polypeptide(L)'
;PFVRDKMSDPAVIVIDEAGQYVIPILSGHVGGANDLALNLSGRLGAQCVITTATDINGKFSVDSFAVKNNMSIANKGQIAAVSSRLLSGQKVKMCVNREDLPEGFELPSDVEIVYYGSLSEPLKEKSSRDFAKNAPDVSKRDYRSDIYKVDDSLMDHIYNVNDRIREDVYKNDNDVISDIYGNEVSEKVDIFIMPSGRNSQLYKKAMESGALILMPRRYVLGIGLKRGKSREEIESFVDSILDEMDISLLEIYAMATIDIKSDEPGLLDFCRKYGLELITYSAGELAEAAGTFSHSDFVEEVTGVDNVCERAAVLGAKEGGELIREKSVYSGMSLAVARMKSVILG
;
A
#
# COMPACT_ATOMS: atom_id res chain seq x y z
N PRO A 1 -6.01 27.26 -3.51
CA PRO A 1 -6.88 26.69 -2.48
C PRO A 1 -6.05 25.86 -1.52
N PHE A 2 -6.39 25.92 -0.23
CA PHE A 2 -5.66 25.20 0.84
C PHE A 2 -6.11 23.75 0.97
N VAL A 3 -7.29 23.42 0.47
CA VAL A 3 -7.88 22.07 0.48
C VAL A 3 -7.63 21.44 -0.90
N ARG A 4 -6.95 20.28 -0.91
CA ARG A 4 -6.55 19.58 -2.14
C ARG A 4 -7.19 18.20 -2.24
N ASP A 5 -6.98 17.36 -1.23
CA ASP A 5 -7.44 15.96 -1.21
C ASP A 5 -7.65 15.53 0.25
N LYS A 6 -8.85 15.05 0.58
CA LYS A 6 -9.19 14.57 1.93
C LYS A 6 -8.31 13.44 2.46
N MET A 7 -7.54 12.77 1.59
CA MET A 7 -6.61 11.69 1.96
C MET A 7 -5.20 12.20 2.29
N SER A 8 -4.85 13.42 1.87
CA SER A 8 -3.52 14.01 2.07
C SER A 8 -3.55 15.32 2.85
N ASP A 9 -4.71 15.96 2.95
CA ASP A 9 -4.85 17.21 3.70
C ASP A 9 -4.72 16.96 5.21
N PRO A 10 -4.03 17.85 5.94
CA PRO A 10 -3.84 17.70 7.39
C PRO A 10 -5.17 17.79 8.14
N ALA A 11 -5.20 17.20 9.34
CA ALA A 11 -6.30 17.39 10.28
C ALA A 11 -6.47 18.87 10.62
N VAL A 12 -7.69 19.39 10.44
CA VAL A 12 -8.04 20.75 10.86
C VAL A 12 -9.19 20.68 11.84
N ILE A 13 -8.97 21.30 13.01
CA ILE A 13 -9.93 21.33 14.11
C ILE A 13 -10.19 22.79 14.48
N VAL A 14 -11.43 23.10 14.78
CA VAL A 14 -11.83 24.37 15.37
C VAL A 14 -12.21 24.13 16.83
N ILE A 15 -11.69 24.98 17.71
CA ILE A 15 -12.09 25.06 19.11
C ILE A 15 -12.70 26.45 19.30
N ASP A 16 -13.86 26.53 19.92
CA ASP A 16 -14.49 27.81 20.21
C ASP A 16 -13.70 28.59 21.28
N GLU A 17 -13.90 29.90 21.37
CA GLU A 17 -13.17 30.77 22.26
C GLU A 17 -13.29 30.39 23.76
N ALA A 18 -14.41 29.82 24.13
CA ALA A 18 -14.65 29.37 25.50
C ALA A 18 -14.13 27.94 25.77
N GLY A 19 -13.60 27.24 24.76
CA GLY A 19 -13.15 25.84 24.88
C GLY A 19 -14.27 24.86 25.18
N GLN A 20 -15.51 25.19 24.80
CA GLN A 20 -16.69 24.36 25.05
C GLN A 20 -16.90 23.30 23.96
N TYR A 21 -16.47 23.61 22.73
CA TYR A 21 -16.66 22.74 21.57
C TYR A 21 -15.35 22.49 20.84
N VAL A 22 -15.15 21.24 20.43
CA VAL A 22 -14.03 20.82 19.55
C VAL A 22 -14.64 20.21 18.29
N ILE A 23 -14.42 20.83 17.13
CA ILE A 23 -15.11 20.54 15.88
C ILE A 23 -14.08 20.19 14.80
N PRO A 24 -13.97 18.94 14.35
CA PRO A 24 -13.16 18.58 13.18
C PRO A 24 -13.84 19.10 11.91
N ILE A 25 -13.13 19.90 11.11
CA ILE A 25 -13.67 20.51 9.89
C ILE A 25 -13.03 20.01 8.60
N LEU A 26 -11.86 19.36 8.69
CA LEU A 26 -11.15 18.79 7.54
C LEU A 26 -10.44 17.51 7.93
N SER A 27 -10.42 16.54 7.00
CA SER A 27 -9.71 15.25 7.14
C SER A 27 -10.13 14.45 8.38
N GLY A 28 -11.44 14.36 8.60
CA GLY A 28 -12.06 13.72 9.77
C GLY A 28 -11.59 12.30 10.01
N HIS A 29 -11.64 11.45 8.97
CA HIS A 29 -11.26 10.04 9.06
C HIS A 29 -9.75 9.84 8.80
N VAL A 30 -9.32 9.96 7.56
CA VAL A 30 -7.97 9.61 7.12
C VAL A 30 -6.89 10.52 7.71
N GLY A 31 -7.17 11.81 7.80
CA GLY A 31 -6.27 12.77 8.43
C GLY A 31 -6.31 12.75 9.96
N GLY A 32 -7.18 11.93 10.57
CA GLY A 32 -7.26 11.75 12.02
C GLY A 32 -7.90 12.91 12.78
N ALA A 33 -8.60 13.85 12.11
CA ALA A 33 -9.18 15.01 12.80
C ALA A 33 -10.27 14.61 13.81
N ASN A 34 -11.04 13.54 13.55
CA ASN A 34 -12.05 13.06 14.47
C ASN A 34 -11.43 12.49 15.75
N ASP A 35 -10.40 11.65 15.63
CA ASP A 35 -9.70 11.07 16.78
C ASP A 35 -8.96 12.15 17.58
N LEU A 36 -8.34 13.11 16.90
CA LEU A 36 -7.69 14.25 17.54
C LEU A 36 -8.70 15.14 18.26
N ALA A 37 -9.87 15.39 17.68
CA ALA A 37 -10.94 16.15 18.29
C ALA A 37 -11.49 15.46 19.55
N LEU A 38 -11.69 14.14 19.52
CA LEU A 38 -12.08 13.34 20.67
C LEU A 38 -11.04 13.41 21.80
N ASN A 39 -9.76 13.28 21.48
CA ASN A 39 -8.67 13.36 22.47
C ASN A 39 -8.60 14.76 23.11
N LEU A 40 -8.66 15.80 22.29
CA LEU A 40 -8.62 17.18 22.77
C LEU A 40 -9.86 17.51 23.62
N SER A 41 -11.06 17.11 23.19
CA SER A 41 -12.29 17.35 23.97
C SER A 41 -12.22 16.69 25.35
N GLY A 42 -11.71 15.45 25.43
CA GLY A 42 -11.49 14.75 26.70
C GLY A 42 -10.53 15.48 27.63
N ARG A 43 -9.45 16.09 27.10
CA ARG A 43 -8.45 16.85 27.88
C ARG A 43 -8.96 18.22 28.31
N LEU A 44 -9.78 18.86 27.49
CA LEU A 44 -10.32 20.21 27.77
C LEU A 44 -11.63 20.17 28.58
N GLY A 45 -12.26 19.00 28.72
CA GLY A 45 -13.61 18.90 29.25
C GLY A 45 -14.66 19.49 28.30
N ALA A 46 -14.33 19.58 27.00
CA ALA A 46 -15.16 20.15 25.95
C ALA A 46 -16.06 19.10 25.32
N GLN A 47 -17.11 19.55 24.63
CA GLN A 47 -17.94 18.69 23.81
C GLN A 47 -17.32 18.52 22.41
N CYS A 48 -17.07 17.27 21.99
CA CYS A 48 -16.69 16.97 20.62
C CYS A 48 -17.90 17.00 19.71
N VAL A 49 -17.82 17.71 18.56
CA VAL A 49 -18.90 17.84 17.59
C VAL A 49 -18.44 17.23 16.26
N ILE A 50 -18.60 15.89 16.12
CA ILE A 50 -18.31 15.21 14.87
C ILE A 50 -19.47 15.39 13.90
N THR A 51 -19.18 15.85 12.69
CA THR A 51 -20.18 16.18 11.66
C THR A 51 -20.15 15.26 10.44
N THR A 52 -19.27 14.25 10.42
CA THR A 52 -19.13 13.33 9.31
C THR A 52 -20.37 12.42 9.21
N ALA A 53 -21.02 12.38 8.06
CA ALA A 53 -22.31 11.70 7.88
C ALA A 53 -22.26 10.20 8.24
N THR A 54 -21.16 9.49 7.95
CA THR A 54 -20.98 8.07 8.32
C THR A 54 -20.88 7.88 9.82
N ASP A 55 -20.15 8.76 10.52
CA ASP A 55 -19.98 8.67 11.98
C ASP A 55 -21.28 8.99 12.72
N ILE A 56 -21.98 10.05 12.30
CA ILE A 56 -23.26 10.44 12.92
C ILE A 56 -24.29 9.31 12.80
N ASN A 57 -24.29 8.58 11.69
CA ASN A 57 -25.25 7.50 11.44
C ASN A 57 -24.75 6.12 11.90
N GLY A 58 -23.56 6.03 12.51
CA GLY A 58 -22.97 4.77 12.94
C GLY A 58 -22.77 3.77 11.79
N LYS A 59 -22.50 4.28 10.57
CA LYS A 59 -22.36 3.48 9.36
C LYS A 59 -20.91 3.09 9.12
N PHE A 60 -20.72 1.97 8.43
CA PHE A 60 -19.40 1.56 7.99
C PHE A 60 -18.72 2.66 7.15
N SER A 61 -17.48 2.98 7.49
CA SER A 61 -16.64 3.96 6.78
C SER A 61 -15.49 3.23 6.11
N VAL A 62 -15.56 3.11 4.78
CA VAL A 62 -14.56 2.35 4.01
C VAL A 62 -13.16 2.99 4.05
N ASP A 63 -13.08 4.30 4.10
CA ASP A 63 -11.81 5.03 4.23
C ASP A 63 -11.18 4.83 5.62
N SER A 64 -11.97 4.88 6.70
CA SER A 64 -11.51 4.53 8.05
C SER A 64 -11.06 3.07 8.14
N PHE A 65 -11.83 2.16 7.55
CA PHE A 65 -11.49 0.74 7.48
C PHE A 65 -10.16 0.52 6.75
N ALA A 66 -9.97 1.16 5.60
CA ALA A 66 -8.74 1.07 4.83
C ALA A 66 -7.52 1.56 5.64
N VAL A 67 -7.64 2.70 6.32
CA VAL A 67 -6.55 3.24 7.16
C VAL A 67 -6.23 2.31 8.34
N LYS A 68 -7.25 1.89 9.10
CA LYS A 68 -7.06 1.00 10.26
C LYS A 68 -6.40 -0.32 9.89
N ASN A 69 -6.66 -0.81 8.68
CA ASN A 69 -6.14 -2.08 8.18
C ASN A 69 -4.93 -1.92 7.24
N ASN A 70 -4.27 -0.75 7.24
CA ASN A 70 -3.10 -0.47 6.38
C ASN A 70 -3.34 -0.80 4.91
N MET A 71 -4.49 -0.38 4.36
CA MET A 71 -4.85 -0.60 2.96
C MET A 71 -4.76 0.69 2.16
N SER A 72 -4.33 0.59 0.91
CA SER A 72 -4.47 1.64 -0.09
C SER A 72 -5.82 1.51 -0.80
N ILE A 73 -6.40 2.64 -1.18
CA ILE A 73 -7.61 2.69 -2.02
C ILE A 73 -7.16 2.99 -3.45
N ALA A 74 -7.37 2.03 -4.36
CA ALA A 74 -6.89 2.13 -5.73
C ALA A 74 -7.73 3.11 -6.59
N ASN A 75 -9.05 3.19 -6.35
CA ASN A 75 -9.98 4.00 -7.11
C ASN A 75 -10.86 4.87 -6.19
N LYS A 76 -10.28 5.91 -5.62
CA LYS A 76 -10.91 6.81 -4.63
C LYS A 76 -12.27 7.37 -5.06
N GLY A 77 -12.52 7.52 -6.36
CA GLY A 77 -13.80 7.99 -6.89
C GLY A 77 -15.01 7.12 -6.48
N GLN A 78 -14.78 5.84 -6.15
CA GLN A 78 -15.83 4.91 -5.74
C GLN A 78 -16.23 5.04 -4.26
N ILE A 79 -15.46 5.76 -3.43
CA ILE A 79 -15.78 5.97 -2.00
C ILE A 79 -17.18 6.58 -1.84
N ALA A 80 -17.51 7.59 -2.65
CA ALA A 80 -18.80 8.26 -2.58
C ALA A 80 -19.97 7.31 -2.91
N ALA A 81 -19.80 6.40 -3.87
CA ALA A 81 -20.82 5.43 -4.24
C ALA A 81 -21.09 4.44 -3.10
N VAL A 82 -20.05 3.89 -2.47
CA VAL A 82 -20.18 2.98 -1.31
C VAL A 82 -20.86 3.72 -0.14
N SER A 83 -20.39 4.92 0.21
CA SER A 83 -20.94 5.71 1.30
C SER A 83 -22.43 6.08 1.06
N SER A 84 -22.79 6.44 -0.17
CA SER A 84 -24.19 6.77 -0.53
C SER A 84 -25.12 5.57 -0.35
N ARG A 85 -24.70 4.37 -0.72
CA ARG A 85 -25.48 3.14 -0.49
C ARG A 85 -25.72 2.89 1.00
N LEU A 86 -24.67 2.98 1.81
CA LEU A 86 -24.73 2.80 3.26
C LEU A 86 -25.65 3.84 3.93
N LEU A 87 -25.54 5.11 3.53
CA LEU A 87 -26.39 6.18 4.04
C LEU A 87 -27.85 6.04 3.62
N SER A 88 -28.14 5.41 2.48
CA SER A 88 -29.50 5.08 2.05
C SER A 88 -30.10 3.85 2.78
N GLY A 89 -29.35 3.25 3.72
CA GLY A 89 -29.77 2.06 4.47
C GLY A 89 -29.60 0.75 3.73
N GLN A 90 -28.92 0.74 2.58
CA GLN A 90 -28.60 -0.47 1.85
C GLN A 90 -27.34 -1.11 2.45
N LYS A 91 -27.26 -2.45 2.39
CA LYS A 91 -26.03 -3.16 2.69
C LYS A 91 -25.07 -3.08 1.52
N VAL A 92 -23.77 -3.15 1.82
CA VAL A 92 -22.71 -3.27 0.84
C VAL A 92 -22.04 -4.64 0.94
N LYS A 93 -21.63 -5.21 -0.21
CA LYS A 93 -20.95 -6.50 -0.29
C LYS A 93 -19.44 -6.28 -0.40
N MET A 94 -18.70 -6.86 0.54
CA MET A 94 -17.25 -6.84 0.57
C MET A 94 -16.72 -8.22 0.21
N CYS A 95 -15.97 -8.31 -0.89
CA CYS A 95 -15.33 -9.52 -1.36
C CYS A 95 -13.89 -9.59 -0.84
N VAL A 96 -13.54 -10.70 -0.19
CA VAL A 96 -12.24 -10.89 0.47
C VAL A 96 -11.80 -12.36 0.43
N ASN A 97 -10.50 -12.64 0.47
CA ASN A 97 -10.00 -13.97 0.70
C ASN A 97 -10.22 -14.38 2.16
N ARG A 98 -10.74 -15.59 2.37
CA ARG A 98 -10.99 -16.11 3.71
C ARG A 98 -9.72 -16.18 4.58
N GLU A 99 -8.58 -16.46 3.97
CA GLU A 99 -7.29 -16.56 4.65
C GLU A 99 -6.73 -15.20 5.10
N ASP A 100 -7.23 -14.11 4.52
CA ASP A 100 -6.79 -12.76 4.86
C ASP A 100 -7.52 -12.19 6.09
N LEU A 101 -8.56 -12.86 6.59
CA LEU A 101 -9.32 -12.44 7.76
C LEU A 101 -8.89 -13.22 9.01
N PRO A 102 -8.67 -12.54 10.15
CA PRO A 102 -8.43 -13.22 11.42
C PRO A 102 -9.68 -13.99 11.89
N GLU A 103 -9.48 -15.03 12.69
CA GLU A 103 -10.58 -15.73 13.35
C GLU A 103 -11.36 -14.75 14.24
N GLY A 104 -12.70 -14.80 14.13
CA GLY A 104 -13.57 -13.92 14.90
C GLY A 104 -13.69 -12.50 14.38
N PHE A 105 -13.22 -12.23 13.17
CA PHE A 105 -13.39 -10.93 12.55
C PHE A 105 -14.87 -10.62 12.29
N GLU A 106 -15.35 -9.53 12.85
CA GLU A 106 -16.74 -9.06 12.69
C GLU A 106 -16.77 -7.72 11.99
N LEU A 107 -17.58 -7.62 10.95
CA LEU A 107 -17.93 -6.35 10.31
C LEU A 107 -19.24 -5.79 10.86
N PRO A 108 -19.46 -4.47 10.73
CA PRO A 108 -20.75 -3.87 11.00
C PRO A 108 -21.87 -4.54 10.20
N SER A 109 -23.08 -4.57 10.76
CA SER A 109 -24.26 -5.28 10.20
C SER A 109 -24.71 -4.79 8.82
N ASP A 110 -24.19 -3.65 8.37
CA ASP A 110 -24.44 -3.06 7.06
C ASP A 110 -23.42 -3.49 5.99
N VAL A 111 -22.43 -4.35 6.34
CA VAL A 111 -21.49 -4.97 5.41
C VAL A 111 -21.70 -6.48 5.39
N GLU A 112 -21.86 -7.04 4.21
CA GLU A 112 -21.96 -8.47 3.95
C GLU A 112 -20.63 -8.98 3.36
N ILE A 113 -20.05 -10.02 3.98
CA ILE A 113 -18.80 -10.62 3.48
C ILE A 113 -19.14 -11.66 2.41
N VAL A 114 -18.46 -11.57 1.28
CA VAL A 114 -18.44 -12.57 0.22
C VAL A 114 -16.99 -13.09 0.11
N TYR A 115 -16.83 -14.39 0.12
CA TYR A 115 -15.51 -14.98 -0.03
C TYR A 115 -15.26 -15.36 -1.49
N TYR A 116 -14.12 -14.95 -2.06
CA TYR A 116 -13.63 -15.62 -3.25
C TYR A 116 -12.87 -16.88 -2.83
N GLY A 117 -12.97 -17.93 -3.64
CA GLY A 117 -12.47 -19.27 -3.31
C GLY A 117 -10.98 -19.24 -2.96
N SER A 118 -10.59 -20.10 -2.03
CA SER A 118 -9.20 -20.29 -1.68
C SER A 118 -8.42 -20.65 -2.95
N LEU A 119 -7.50 -19.80 -3.35
CA LEU A 119 -6.46 -20.12 -4.32
C LEU A 119 -5.52 -21.16 -3.67
N SER A 120 -6.02 -22.36 -3.43
CA SER A 120 -5.29 -23.44 -2.76
C SER A 120 -4.37 -24.22 -3.70
N GLU A 121 -3.88 -23.60 -4.78
CA GLU A 121 -2.66 -24.07 -5.41
C GLU A 121 -1.59 -22.99 -5.25
N PRO A 122 -0.48 -23.31 -4.53
CA PRO A 122 0.69 -22.45 -4.58
C PRO A 122 1.08 -22.36 -6.06
N LEU A 123 1.16 -21.15 -6.60
CA LEU A 123 1.85 -20.90 -7.86
C LEU A 123 3.16 -21.64 -7.75
N LYS A 124 3.33 -22.72 -8.51
CA LYS A 124 4.56 -23.51 -8.54
C LYS A 124 5.68 -22.51 -8.73
N GLU A 125 6.49 -22.32 -7.70
CA GLU A 125 7.72 -21.54 -7.77
C GLU A 125 8.50 -22.03 -8.99
N LYS A 126 8.41 -21.28 -10.07
CA LYS A 126 9.36 -21.40 -11.17
C LYS A 126 10.68 -20.94 -10.59
N SER A 127 11.56 -21.88 -10.37
CA SER A 127 12.86 -21.66 -9.78
C SER A 127 13.54 -20.48 -10.49
N SER A 128 14.12 -19.59 -9.74
CA SER A 128 14.84 -18.39 -10.19
C SER A 128 15.97 -18.64 -11.20
N ARG A 129 16.23 -19.88 -11.58
CA ARG A 129 17.24 -20.30 -12.56
C ARG A 129 16.79 -20.21 -14.02
N ASP A 130 15.50 -20.12 -14.29
CA ASP A 130 15.02 -20.10 -15.70
C ASP A 130 14.82 -18.68 -16.25
N PHE A 131 14.82 -17.64 -15.39
CA PHE A 131 14.62 -16.25 -15.80
C PHE A 131 15.91 -15.54 -16.27
N ALA A 132 17.08 -16.04 -15.92
CA ALA A 132 18.36 -15.37 -16.27
C ALA A 132 18.76 -15.45 -17.75
N LYS A 133 18.04 -16.19 -18.59
CA LYS A 133 18.42 -16.42 -20.00
C LYS A 133 17.75 -15.49 -21.01
N ASN A 134 16.74 -14.73 -20.67
CA ASN A 134 15.97 -13.89 -21.60
C ASN A 134 15.75 -12.44 -21.11
N ALA A 135 16.65 -11.86 -20.35
CA ALA A 135 16.53 -10.45 -19.96
C ALA A 135 16.82 -9.55 -21.18
N PRO A 136 15.90 -8.66 -21.59
CA PRO A 136 16.15 -7.69 -22.63
C PRO A 136 17.12 -6.61 -22.15
N ASP A 137 18.05 -6.22 -23.03
CA ASP A 137 19.03 -5.14 -22.81
C ASP A 137 18.31 -3.79 -22.60
N VAL A 138 18.35 -3.30 -21.37
CA VAL A 138 17.64 -2.06 -20.92
C VAL A 138 18.38 -0.78 -21.34
N SER A 139 19.54 -0.87 -22.01
CA SER A 139 20.41 0.27 -22.31
C SER A 139 19.92 1.20 -23.45
N LYS A 140 18.76 0.94 -24.07
CA LYS A 140 18.30 1.64 -25.29
C LYS A 140 16.91 2.25 -25.21
N ARG A 141 16.39 2.63 -24.07
CA ARG A 141 15.11 3.37 -23.98
C ARG A 141 15.31 4.84 -23.69
N ASP A 142 14.87 5.67 -24.64
CA ASP A 142 14.86 7.14 -24.53
C ASP A 142 13.64 7.59 -23.71
N TYR A 143 13.88 8.07 -22.47
CA TYR A 143 12.86 8.50 -21.50
C TYR A 143 12.68 10.02 -21.51
N ARG A 144 12.50 10.64 -22.66
CA ARG A 144 12.18 12.08 -22.74
C ARG A 144 10.80 12.29 -23.36
N SER A 145 9.79 12.37 -22.53
CA SER A 145 8.65 13.31 -22.59
C SER A 145 7.47 12.79 -21.78
N ASP A 146 6.90 13.69 -21.01
CA ASP A 146 5.63 13.65 -20.28
C ASP A 146 5.70 13.42 -18.78
N ILE A 147 6.16 14.45 -18.09
CA ILE A 147 5.99 14.63 -16.65
C ILE A 147 5.07 15.83 -16.43
N TYR A 148 4.09 15.66 -15.62
CA TYR A 148 3.20 16.56 -14.88
C TYR A 148 1.71 16.40 -15.16
N LYS A 149 1.05 15.58 -14.32
CA LYS A 149 -0.23 15.90 -13.66
C LYS A 149 -0.56 14.78 -12.68
N VAL A 150 -0.61 15.10 -11.39
CA VAL A 150 -1.10 14.21 -10.34
C VAL A 150 -2.62 14.30 -10.35
N ASP A 151 -3.25 13.45 -11.13
CA ASP A 151 -4.68 13.19 -11.09
C ASP A 151 -4.87 11.69 -11.38
N ASP A 152 -6.08 11.19 -11.50
CA ASP A 152 -6.40 9.78 -11.75
C ASP A 152 -5.57 9.11 -12.86
N SER A 153 -4.97 9.89 -13.76
CA SER A 153 -4.07 9.43 -14.82
C SER A 153 -2.75 8.81 -14.32
N LEU A 154 -2.30 9.12 -13.10
CA LEU A 154 -1.08 8.50 -12.56
C LEU A 154 -1.34 7.02 -12.22
N MET A 155 -2.54 6.71 -11.77
CA MET A 155 -2.95 5.34 -11.49
C MET A 155 -3.09 4.54 -12.78
N ASP A 156 -3.65 5.14 -13.83
CA ASP A 156 -3.69 4.56 -15.17
C ASP A 156 -2.28 4.37 -15.77
N HIS A 157 -1.34 5.25 -15.44
CA HIS A 157 0.03 5.13 -15.93
C HIS A 157 0.80 4.01 -15.25
N ILE A 158 0.65 3.83 -13.93
CA ILE A 158 1.23 2.71 -13.17
C ILE A 158 0.75 1.36 -13.70
N TYR A 159 -0.49 1.29 -14.21
CA TYR A 159 -1.07 0.07 -14.76
C TYR A 159 -0.90 -0.09 -16.28
N ASN A 160 -0.94 0.99 -17.08
CA ASN A 160 -0.87 0.93 -18.56
C ASN A 160 0.54 0.68 -19.11
N VAL A 161 1.61 1.03 -18.40
CA VAL A 161 2.99 0.72 -18.83
C VAL A 161 3.22 -0.80 -18.80
N ASN A 162 2.55 -1.51 -17.91
CA ASN A 162 2.70 -2.95 -17.73
C ASN A 162 1.84 -3.81 -18.68
N ASP A 163 0.70 -3.30 -19.14
CA ASP A 163 -0.19 -4.04 -20.07
C ASP A 163 0.45 -4.28 -21.44
N ARG A 164 1.30 -3.37 -21.91
CA ARG A 164 1.96 -3.50 -23.24
C ARG A 164 3.04 -4.58 -23.30
N ILE A 165 3.59 -4.99 -22.15
CA ILE A 165 4.67 -6.00 -22.08
C ILE A 165 4.10 -7.41 -21.91
N ARG A 166 2.82 -7.56 -21.52
CA ARG A 166 2.23 -8.82 -21.06
C ARG A 166 1.27 -9.52 -22.00
N GLU A 167 0.83 -8.90 -23.08
CA GLU A 167 -0.10 -9.56 -24.01
C GLU A 167 0.43 -10.89 -24.58
N ASP A 168 1.74 -11.11 -24.57
CA ASP A 168 2.37 -12.30 -25.14
C ASP A 168 2.60 -13.46 -24.15
N VAL A 169 2.46 -13.26 -22.83
CA VAL A 169 2.84 -14.25 -21.80
C VAL A 169 1.63 -15.03 -21.25
N TYR A 170 0.40 -14.49 -21.29
CA TYR A 170 -0.75 -15.03 -20.55
C TYR A 170 -1.89 -15.55 -21.45
N LYS A 171 -1.59 -16.40 -22.41
CA LYS A 171 -2.64 -17.01 -23.25
C LYS A 171 -3.47 -18.13 -22.60
N ASN A 172 -3.22 -18.52 -21.33
CA ASN A 172 -3.85 -19.68 -20.70
C ASN A 172 -4.66 -19.44 -19.40
N ASP A 173 -4.89 -18.19 -18.95
CA ASP A 173 -5.53 -17.94 -17.64
C ASP A 173 -7.04 -17.67 -17.68
N ASN A 174 -7.72 -17.99 -18.77
CA ASN A 174 -9.18 -17.81 -18.84
C ASN A 174 -9.96 -18.74 -17.88
N ASP A 175 -9.36 -19.83 -17.42
CA ASP A 175 -10.02 -20.79 -16.52
C ASP A 175 -9.99 -20.35 -15.05
N VAL A 176 -8.97 -19.62 -14.61
CA VAL A 176 -8.82 -19.23 -13.18
C VAL A 176 -9.88 -18.22 -12.75
N ILE A 177 -10.41 -17.45 -13.66
CA ILE A 177 -11.34 -16.36 -13.35
C ILE A 177 -12.79 -16.84 -13.26
N SER A 178 -13.16 -17.86 -14.03
CA SER A 178 -14.46 -18.54 -13.90
C SER A 178 -14.56 -19.26 -12.55
N ASP A 179 -13.45 -19.74 -12.01
CA ASP A 179 -13.38 -20.40 -10.70
C ASP A 179 -13.39 -19.42 -9.52
N ILE A 180 -12.88 -18.18 -9.67
CA ILE A 180 -12.92 -17.16 -8.63
C ILE A 180 -14.32 -16.57 -8.46
N TYR A 181 -15.03 -16.39 -9.57
CA TYR A 181 -16.41 -15.91 -9.54
C TYR A 181 -17.44 -17.02 -9.63
N GLY A 182 -17.06 -18.31 -9.64
CA GLY A 182 -17.96 -19.46 -9.78
C GLY A 182 -19.37 -19.06 -10.26
N ASN A 183 -20.14 -19.83 -10.87
CA ASN A 183 -21.50 -19.49 -11.31
C ASN A 183 -22.43 -18.93 -10.21
N GLU A 184 -21.94 -18.74 -8.97
CA GLU A 184 -22.67 -18.27 -7.79
C GLU A 184 -22.52 -16.78 -7.48
N VAL A 185 -21.51 -16.05 -8.00
CA VAL A 185 -21.40 -14.59 -7.79
C VAL A 185 -22.00 -13.85 -8.97
N SER A 186 -23.31 -14.01 -9.18
CA SER A 186 -24.08 -13.17 -10.09
C SER A 186 -24.39 -11.78 -9.50
N GLU A 187 -24.03 -11.54 -8.23
CA GLU A 187 -24.37 -10.34 -7.51
C GLU A 187 -23.23 -9.32 -7.48
N LYS A 188 -23.58 -8.07 -7.69
CA LYS A 188 -22.63 -6.95 -7.70
C LYS A 188 -21.88 -6.83 -6.37
N VAL A 189 -20.56 -6.88 -6.40
CA VAL A 189 -19.66 -6.58 -5.29
C VAL A 189 -19.44 -5.07 -5.23
N ASP A 190 -19.48 -4.49 -4.05
CA ASP A 190 -19.30 -3.06 -3.84
C ASP A 190 -17.87 -2.70 -3.44
N ILE A 191 -17.23 -3.57 -2.65
CA ILE A 191 -15.86 -3.41 -2.14
C ILE A 191 -15.11 -4.69 -2.43
N PHE A 192 -13.92 -4.57 -3.02
CA PHE A 192 -13.07 -5.70 -3.32
C PHE A 192 -11.70 -5.52 -2.63
N ILE A 193 -11.33 -6.46 -1.74
CA ILE A 193 -10.02 -6.50 -1.12
C ILE A 193 -9.12 -7.41 -1.95
N MET A 194 -8.09 -6.85 -2.57
CA MET A 194 -7.18 -7.60 -3.45
C MET A 194 -6.34 -8.61 -2.68
N PRO A 195 -6.15 -9.84 -3.21
CA PRO A 195 -5.18 -10.79 -2.67
C PRO A 195 -3.75 -10.26 -2.80
N SER A 196 -2.80 -10.94 -2.15
CA SER A 196 -1.38 -10.67 -2.34
C SER A 196 -0.95 -10.95 -3.78
N GLY A 197 -0.10 -10.11 -4.30
CA GLY A 197 0.42 -10.21 -5.66
C GLY A 197 -0.50 -9.56 -6.69
N ARG A 198 0.11 -9.10 -7.78
CA ARG A 198 -0.66 -8.56 -8.91
C ARG A 198 -1.38 -9.71 -9.60
N ASN A 199 -2.64 -9.85 -9.35
CA ASN A 199 -3.52 -10.51 -10.29
C ASN A 199 -4.09 -9.43 -11.23
N SER A 200 -3.38 -9.11 -12.30
CA SER A 200 -3.74 -8.03 -13.22
C SER A 200 -5.13 -8.25 -13.86
N GLN A 201 -5.53 -9.48 -14.09
CA GLN A 201 -6.85 -9.81 -14.62
C GLN A 201 -7.94 -9.63 -13.56
N LEU A 202 -7.70 -10.06 -12.32
CA LEU A 202 -8.63 -9.86 -11.21
C LEU A 202 -8.82 -8.37 -10.93
N TYR A 203 -7.72 -7.62 -10.91
CA TYR A 203 -7.76 -6.17 -10.75
C TYR A 203 -8.58 -5.49 -11.86
N LYS A 204 -8.32 -5.83 -13.11
CA LYS A 204 -9.05 -5.30 -14.26
C LYS A 204 -10.55 -5.58 -14.17
N LYS A 205 -10.94 -6.80 -13.84
CA LYS A 205 -12.35 -7.17 -13.63
C LYS A 205 -12.99 -6.44 -12.47
N ALA A 206 -12.28 -6.30 -11.34
CA ALA A 206 -12.77 -5.55 -10.21
C ALA A 206 -12.98 -4.06 -10.58
N MET A 207 -12.07 -3.47 -11.36
CA MET A 207 -12.22 -2.12 -11.90
C MET A 207 -13.43 -2.01 -12.84
N GLU A 208 -13.59 -2.94 -13.78
CA GLU A 208 -14.70 -2.97 -14.75
C GLU A 208 -16.06 -3.17 -14.07
N SER A 209 -16.12 -3.89 -12.94
CA SER A 209 -17.35 -4.06 -12.14
C SER A 209 -17.80 -2.79 -11.45
N GLY A 210 -16.93 -1.78 -11.35
CA GLY A 210 -17.16 -0.54 -10.60
C GLY A 210 -17.09 -0.73 -9.08
N ALA A 211 -16.49 -1.81 -8.59
CA ALA A 211 -16.23 -2.00 -7.17
C ALA A 211 -15.16 -1.02 -6.67
N LEU A 212 -15.24 -0.63 -5.39
CA LEU A 212 -14.15 0.04 -4.70
C LEU A 212 -13.06 -0.99 -4.39
N ILE A 213 -11.82 -0.69 -4.77
CA ILE A 213 -10.71 -1.62 -4.62
C ILE A 213 -9.82 -1.20 -3.45
N LEU A 214 -9.66 -2.11 -2.49
CA LEU A 214 -8.73 -2.01 -1.38
C LEU A 214 -7.51 -2.90 -1.62
N MET A 215 -6.32 -2.34 -1.47
CA MET A 215 -5.05 -3.05 -1.62
C MET A 215 -4.31 -3.06 -0.28
N PRO A 216 -4.24 -4.22 0.40
CA PRO A 216 -3.50 -4.33 1.65
C PRO A 216 -2.01 -4.02 1.45
N ARG A 217 -1.45 -3.14 2.30
CA ARG A 217 -0.03 -2.81 2.30
C ARG A 217 0.73 -3.88 3.07
N ARG A 218 1.45 -4.72 2.35
CA ARG A 218 2.08 -5.94 2.89
C ARG A 218 3.60 -5.94 2.82
N TYR A 219 4.20 -5.01 2.08
CA TYR A 219 5.62 -5.06 1.79
C TYR A 219 6.36 -3.85 2.32
N VAL A 220 7.57 -4.08 2.79
CA VAL A 220 8.51 -3.04 3.19
C VAL A 220 9.69 -3.08 2.24
N LEU A 221 10.04 -1.92 1.71
CA LEU A 221 11.22 -1.72 0.88
C LEU A 221 12.37 -1.26 1.76
N GLY A 222 13.41 -2.07 1.88
CA GLY A 222 14.66 -1.63 2.51
C GLY A 222 15.62 -1.08 1.48
N ILE A 223 16.11 0.15 1.67
CA ILE A 223 16.97 0.82 0.71
C ILE A 223 18.31 1.26 1.32
N GLY A 224 19.40 1.00 0.59
CA GLY A 224 20.70 1.61 0.80
C GLY A 224 21.05 2.43 -0.44
N LEU A 225 21.57 3.65 -0.27
CA LEU A 225 21.90 4.50 -1.41
C LEU A 225 23.10 5.41 -1.14
N LYS A 226 23.85 5.74 -2.20
CA LYS A 226 24.83 6.83 -2.17
C LYS A 226 24.09 8.15 -2.07
N ARG A 227 24.73 9.15 -1.39
CA ARG A 227 24.15 10.51 -1.28
C ARG A 227 23.91 11.15 -2.64
N GLY A 228 22.86 11.97 -2.71
CA GLY A 228 22.51 12.76 -3.88
C GLY A 228 21.78 12.00 -4.98
N LYS A 229 21.19 10.85 -4.69
CA LYS A 229 20.29 10.17 -5.61
C LYS A 229 19.01 10.96 -5.80
N SER A 230 18.58 11.15 -7.04
CA SER A 230 17.33 11.83 -7.35
C SER A 230 16.13 10.92 -7.09
N ARG A 231 14.96 11.53 -6.93
CA ARG A 231 13.70 10.79 -6.82
C ARG A 231 13.49 9.89 -8.03
N GLU A 232 13.73 10.39 -9.24
CA GLU A 232 13.54 9.68 -10.51
C GLU A 232 14.44 8.44 -10.63
N GLU A 233 15.69 8.52 -10.14
CA GLU A 233 16.59 7.37 -10.10
C GLU A 233 16.05 6.30 -9.13
N ILE A 234 15.54 6.72 -7.97
CA ILE A 234 14.96 5.82 -6.97
C ILE A 234 13.67 5.18 -7.54
N GLU A 235 12.78 5.97 -8.14
CA GLU A 235 11.56 5.49 -8.79
C GLU A 235 11.86 4.40 -9.83
N SER A 236 12.75 4.70 -10.77
CA SER A 236 13.11 3.75 -11.83
C SER A 236 13.65 2.43 -11.28
N PHE A 237 14.45 2.49 -10.21
CA PHE A 237 14.99 1.28 -9.59
C PHE A 237 13.93 0.51 -8.81
N VAL A 238 13.10 1.18 -8.02
CA VAL A 238 11.99 0.57 -7.28
C VAL A 238 11.01 -0.08 -8.25
N ASP A 239 10.57 0.64 -9.27
CA ASP A 239 9.63 0.13 -10.28
C ASP A 239 10.16 -1.14 -10.96
N SER A 240 11.46 -1.16 -11.33
CA SER A 240 12.06 -2.34 -11.96
C SER A 240 12.00 -3.59 -11.07
N ILE A 241 12.22 -3.43 -9.76
CA ILE A 241 12.17 -4.55 -8.80
C ILE A 241 10.72 -4.99 -8.52
N LEU A 242 9.82 -4.03 -8.34
CA LEU A 242 8.41 -4.34 -8.09
C LEU A 242 7.75 -5.01 -9.30
N ASP A 243 8.11 -4.61 -10.51
CA ASP A 243 7.65 -5.23 -11.75
C ASP A 243 8.13 -6.68 -11.90
N GLU A 244 9.41 -6.96 -11.57
CA GLU A 244 9.94 -8.32 -11.55
C GLU A 244 9.21 -9.22 -10.54
N MET A 245 8.75 -8.64 -9.43
CA MET A 245 8.07 -9.37 -8.34
C MET A 245 6.55 -9.41 -8.49
N ASP A 246 6.01 -8.74 -9.51
CA ASP A 246 4.56 -8.57 -9.66
C ASP A 246 3.88 -7.91 -8.45
N ILE A 247 4.54 -6.94 -7.83
CA ILE A 247 4.05 -6.19 -6.67
C ILE A 247 3.67 -4.77 -7.11
N SER A 248 2.51 -4.29 -6.66
CA SER A 248 2.10 -2.89 -6.86
C SER A 248 2.72 -1.97 -5.82
N LEU A 249 3.08 -0.76 -6.21
CA LEU A 249 3.49 0.28 -5.26
C LEU A 249 2.41 0.58 -4.19
N LEU A 250 1.13 0.35 -4.51
CA LEU A 250 0.02 0.46 -3.56
C LEU A 250 0.06 -0.57 -2.42
N GLU A 251 0.79 -1.67 -2.58
CA GLU A 251 0.98 -2.71 -1.57
C GLU A 251 2.17 -2.43 -0.66
N ILE A 252 2.91 -1.33 -0.91
CA ILE A 252 4.05 -0.96 -0.07
C ILE A 252 3.57 -0.25 1.19
N TYR A 253 3.98 -0.78 2.34
CA TYR A 253 3.70 -0.22 3.66
C TYR A 253 4.64 0.95 3.98
N ALA A 254 5.95 0.74 3.82
CA ALA A 254 6.96 1.73 4.17
C ALA A 254 8.25 1.54 3.36
N MET A 255 9.04 2.60 3.32
CA MET A 255 10.45 2.58 2.94
C MET A 255 11.30 2.58 4.22
N ALA A 256 12.29 1.69 4.31
CA ALA A 256 13.16 1.57 5.48
C ALA A 256 14.63 1.73 5.11
N THR A 257 15.41 2.42 5.94
CA THR A 257 16.84 2.66 5.70
C THR A 257 17.60 2.92 7.01
N ILE A 258 18.89 3.19 6.92
CA ILE A 258 19.72 3.62 8.05
C ILE A 258 19.51 5.13 8.34
N ASP A 259 19.61 5.52 9.60
CA ASP A 259 19.35 6.88 10.11
C ASP A 259 20.19 7.98 9.45
N ILE A 260 21.45 7.68 9.09
CA ILE A 260 22.34 8.61 8.36
C ILE A 260 21.83 8.98 6.95
N LYS A 261 20.73 8.36 6.50
CA LYS A 261 20.06 8.64 5.22
C LYS A 261 18.67 9.29 5.39
N SER A 262 18.30 9.63 6.62
CA SER A 262 17.01 10.26 6.93
C SER A 262 16.80 11.64 6.27
N ASP A 263 17.88 12.31 5.87
CA ASP A 263 17.89 13.64 5.27
C ASP A 263 18.09 13.65 3.74
N GLU A 264 18.13 12.48 3.08
CA GLU A 264 18.33 12.40 1.62
C GLU A 264 17.11 12.95 0.85
N PRO A 265 17.27 14.07 0.11
CA PRO A 265 16.13 14.75 -0.49
C PRO A 265 15.34 13.88 -1.48
N GLY A 266 16.03 13.12 -2.34
CA GLY A 266 15.37 12.26 -3.31
C GLY A 266 14.57 11.13 -2.67
N LEU A 267 15.05 10.58 -1.53
CA LEU A 267 14.33 9.56 -0.77
C LEU A 267 13.08 10.15 -0.09
N LEU A 268 13.23 11.31 0.53
CA LEU A 268 12.10 12.03 1.13
C LEU A 268 11.04 12.43 0.10
N ASP A 269 11.48 12.89 -1.08
CA ASP A 269 10.56 13.25 -2.17
C ASP A 269 9.84 12.02 -2.74
N PHE A 270 10.52 10.88 -2.85
CA PHE A 270 9.90 9.61 -3.21
C PHE A 270 8.83 9.21 -2.20
N CYS A 271 9.18 9.16 -0.92
CA CYS A 271 8.23 8.80 0.14
C CYS A 271 7.02 9.74 0.18
N ARG A 272 7.25 11.05 0.02
CA ARG A 272 6.17 12.06 -0.01
C ARG A 272 5.25 11.87 -1.21
N LYS A 273 5.79 11.62 -2.40
CA LYS A 273 5.01 11.42 -3.63
C LYS A 273 4.06 10.25 -3.51
N TYR A 274 4.51 9.15 -2.92
CA TYR A 274 3.75 7.90 -2.83
C TYR A 274 3.03 7.71 -1.48
N GLY A 275 3.13 8.68 -0.57
CA GLY A 275 2.50 8.60 0.75
C GLY A 275 3.05 7.44 1.59
N LEU A 276 4.35 7.14 1.45
CA LEU A 276 5.03 6.11 2.21
C LEU A 276 5.68 6.71 3.46
N GLU A 277 5.63 5.97 4.55
CA GLU A 277 6.43 6.29 5.74
C GLU A 277 7.90 5.96 5.46
N LEU A 278 8.81 6.86 5.86
CA LEU A 278 10.24 6.58 5.90
C LEU A 278 10.61 6.14 7.31
N ILE A 279 10.93 4.87 7.48
CA ILE A 279 11.40 4.30 8.75
C ILE A 279 12.93 4.29 8.74
N THR A 280 13.53 4.80 9.80
CA THR A 280 15.00 4.83 9.91
C THR A 280 15.45 4.07 11.15
N TYR A 281 16.56 3.36 11.02
CA TYR A 281 17.19 2.56 12.07
C TYR A 281 18.63 2.98 12.26
N SER A 282 19.11 2.98 13.48
CA SER A 282 20.54 3.11 13.79
C SER A 282 21.33 1.88 13.33
N ALA A 283 22.62 2.01 13.18
CA ALA A 283 23.50 0.86 12.87
C ALA A 283 23.37 -0.28 13.90
N GLY A 284 23.20 0.08 15.19
CA GLY A 284 22.98 -0.89 16.27
C GLY A 284 21.69 -1.69 16.10
N GLU A 285 20.56 -1.02 15.81
CA GLU A 285 19.29 -1.69 15.57
C GLU A 285 19.35 -2.59 14.33
N LEU A 286 20.01 -2.13 13.25
CA LEU A 286 20.20 -2.95 12.05
C LEU A 286 21.04 -4.21 12.34
N ALA A 287 22.05 -4.10 13.19
CA ALA A 287 22.89 -5.25 13.57
C ALA A 287 22.11 -6.32 14.36
N GLU A 288 21.07 -5.92 15.12
CA GLU A 288 20.20 -6.81 15.89
C GLU A 288 19.13 -7.52 15.03
N ALA A 289 18.98 -7.14 13.76
CA ALA A 289 18.00 -7.78 12.88
C ALA A 289 18.25 -9.29 12.78
N ALA A 290 17.22 -10.09 13.09
CA ALA A 290 17.30 -11.55 13.00
C ALA A 290 17.21 -12.01 11.54
N GLY A 291 18.09 -12.92 11.12
CA GLY A 291 18.09 -13.49 9.79
C GLY A 291 19.50 -13.74 9.26
N THR A 292 19.58 -14.28 8.05
CA THR A 292 20.83 -14.40 7.29
C THR A 292 20.79 -13.37 6.18
N PHE A 293 21.80 -12.52 6.14
CA PHE A 293 21.87 -11.39 5.21
C PHE A 293 23.13 -11.46 4.36
N SER A 294 23.10 -10.87 3.19
CA SER A 294 24.26 -10.77 2.33
C SER A 294 25.30 -9.82 2.94
N HIS A 295 26.57 -10.21 2.91
CA HIS A 295 27.67 -9.42 3.49
C HIS A 295 28.28 -8.45 2.48
N SER A 296 28.72 -7.28 2.96
CA SER A 296 29.43 -6.27 2.16
C SER A 296 30.43 -5.49 3.03
N ASP A 297 31.72 -5.79 2.88
CA ASP A 297 32.83 -5.09 3.59
C ASP A 297 32.75 -3.57 3.42
N PHE A 298 32.46 -3.10 2.21
CA PHE A 298 32.33 -1.67 1.92
C PHE A 298 31.19 -1.01 2.71
N VAL A 299 30.05 -1.67 2.81
CA VAL A 299 28.90 -1.13 3.56
C VAL A 299 29.22 -1.12 5.05
N GLU A 300 29.86 -2.16 5.56
CA GLU A 300 30.26 -2.27 6.96
C GLU A 300 31.28 -1.17 7.36
N GLU A 301 32.27 -0.89 6.52
CA GLU A 301 33.24 0.18 6.74
C GLU A 301 32.57 1.56 6.84
N VAL A 302 31.53 1.82 6.03
CA VAL A 302 30.86 3.14 5.95
C VAL A 302 29.76 3.31 6.97
N THR A 303 29.02 2.23 7.29
CA THR A 303 27.79 2.31 8.07
C THR A 303 27.85 1.60 9.42
N GLY A 304 28.85 0.76 9.64
CA GLY A 304 29.00 -0.07 10.83
C GLY A 304 28.16 -1.35 10.79
N VAL A 305 27.48 -1.64 9.66
CA VAL A 305 26.76 -2.90 9.42
C VAL A 305 27.01 -3.41 8.01
N ASP A 306 27.08 -4.72 7.87
CA ASP A 306 27.40 -5.42 6.62
C ASP A 306 26.32 -5.30 5.55
N ASN A 307 25.06 -5.01 5.96
CA ASN A 307 23.92 -4.89 5.07
C ASN A 307 22.85 -3.95 5.63
N VAL A 308 22.56 -2.86 4.94
CA VAL A 308 21.51 -1.91 5.33
C VAL A 308 20.16 -2.34 4.78
N CYS A 309 20.04 -2.60 3.47
CA CYS A 309 18.72 -2.75 2.82
C CYS A 309 17.96 -3.99 3.30
N GLU A 310 18.58 -5.15 3.41
CA GLU A 310 17.89 -6.37 3.84
C GLU A 310 17.48 -6.28 5.31
N ARG A 311 18.41 -5.81 6.17
CA ARG A 311 18.15 -5.65 7.60
C ARG A 311 17.03 -4.62 7.86
N ALA A 312 17.06 -3.48 7.18
CA ALA A 312 16.02 -2.46 7.29
C ALA A 312 14.65 -2.96 6.79
N ALA A 313 14.63 -3.73 5.69
CA ALA A 313 13.39 -4.32 5.19
C ALA A 313 12.75 -5.26 6.21
N VAL A 314 13.54 -6.17 6.81
CA VAL A 314 13.06 -7.14 7.79
C VAL A 314 12.57 -6.46 9.07
N LEU A 315 13.33 -5.51 9.61
CA LEU A 315 12.91 -4.76 10.79
C LEU A 315 11.62 -3.95 10.52
N GLY A 316 11.52 -3.32 9.35
CA GLY A 316 10.33 -2.57 8.95
C GLY A 316 9.09 -3.46 8.78
N ALA A 317 9.27 -4.72 8.39
CA ALA A 317 8.20 -5.70 8.28
C ALA A 317 7.70 -6.21 9.65
N LYS A 318 8.35 -5.80 10.74
CA LYS A 318 7.99 -6.14 12.13
C LYS A 318 8.13 -7.62 12.45
N GLU A 319 7.66 -8.03 13.63
CA GLU A 319 7.76 -9.39 14.11
C GLU A 319 7.10 -10.40 13.15
N GLY A 320 7.85 -11.41 12.75
CA GLY A 320 7.42 -12.44 11.82
C GLY A 320 7.44 -11.99 10.36
N GLY A 321 8.05 -10.84 10.06
CA GLY A 321 8.34 -10.43 8.69
C GLY A 321 9.36 -11.34 8.02
N GLU A 322 9.23 -11.54 6.71
CA GLU A 322 10.04 -12.44 5.90
C GLU A 322 10.69 -11.67 4.75
N LEU A 323 12.01 -11.85 4.59
CA LEU A 323 12.73 -11.33 3.41
C LEU A 323 12.33 -12.17 2.19
N ILE A 324 11.64 -11.55 1.23
CA ILE A 324 11.16 -12.22 0.01
C ILE A 324 12.00 -11.86 -1.24
N ARG A 325 12.78 -10.79 -1.17
CA ARG A 325 13.77 -10.41 -2.18
C ARG A 325 15.03 -9.97 -1.48
N GLU A 326 16.11 -10.69 -1.72
CA GLU A 326 17.44 -10.32 -1.29
C GLU A 326 17.94 -9.05 -2.02
N LYS A 327 19.06 -8.51 -1.57
CA LYS A 327 19.66 -7.29 -2.08
C LYS A 327 19.86 -7.32 -3.60
N SER A 328 19.16 -6.44 -4.29
CA SER A 328 19.43 -6.05 -5.67
C SER A 328 20.25 -4.76 -5.69
N VAL A 329 21.19 -4.63 -6.60
CA VAL A 329 22.09 -3.46 -6.67
C VAL A 329 22.05 -2.83 -8.05
N TYR A 330 21.84 -1.52 -8.09
CA TYR A 330 21.88 -0.75 -9.33
C TYR A 330 22.34 0.69 -9.08
N SER A 331 23.31 1.17 -9.86
CA SER A 331 23.77 2.58 -9.89
C SER A 331 24.06 3.20 -8.52
N GLY A 332 24.68 2.44 -7.60
CA GLY A 332 24.99 2.92 -6.24
C GLY A 332 23.80 2.96 -5.30
N MET A 333 22.75 2.25 -5.62
CA MET A 333 21.59 1.95 -4.76
C MET A 333 21.50 0.44 -4.54
N SER A 334 20.98 0.04 -3.41
CA SER A 334 20.61 -1.35 -3.10
C SER A 334 19.19 -1.38 -2.56
N LEU A 335 18.40 -2.37 -2.97
CA LEU A 335 17.00 -2.55 -2.56
C LEU A 335 16.77 -4.01 -2.18
N ALA A 336 16.03 -4.22 -1.11
CA ALA A 336 15.52 -5.50 -0.67
C ALA A 336 14.02 -5.37 -0.33
N VAL A 337 13.27 -6.47 -0.38
CA VAL A 337 11.84 -6.47 -0.09
C VAL A 337 11.53 -7.51 0.98
N ALA A 338 10.85 -7.08 2.04
CA ALA A 338 10.31 -7.98 3.06
C ALA A 338 8.78 -7.92 3.07
N ARG A 339 8.16 -9.06 3.41
CA ARG A 339 6.72 -9.22 3.55
C ARG A 339 6.33 -9.26 5.02
N MET A 340 5.32 -8.51 5.41
CA MET A 340 4.72 -8.53 6.75
C MET A 340 3.90 -9.80 6.96
N LYS A 341 3.89 -10.33 8.19
CA LYS A 341 3.18 -11.57 8.53
C LYS A 341 1.66 -11.43 8.51
N SER A 342 1.13 -10.31 8.94
CA SER A 342 -0.32 -10.10 9.08
C SER A 342 -0.80 -8.93 8.26
N VAL A 343 -2.05 -8.99 7.81
CA VAL A 343 -2.59 -8.07 6.83
C VAL A 343 -3.82 -7.33 7.33
N ILE A 344 -4.81 -8.01 7.83
CA ILE A 344 -6.07 -7.40 8.28
C ILE A 344 -6.21 -7.61 9.78
N LEU A 345 -6.27 -6.54 10.53
CA LEU A 345 -6.29 -6.58 12.00
C LEU A 345 -7.68 -6.36 12.61
N GLY A 346 -8.69 -6.02 11.81
CA GLY A 346 -10.05 -5.77 12.28
C GLY A 346 -10.25 -4.38 12.89
#